data_84fd52c942b1af15e4dcf0ce80136905
#
_entry.id   84fd52c942b1af15e4dcf0ce80136905
#
_cell.length_a   1.000
_cell.length_b   1.000
_cell.length_c   1.000
_cell.angle_alpha   90.00
_cell.angle_beta   90.00
_cell.angle_gamma   90.00
#
_symmetry.space_group_name_H-M   'P 1'
#
loop_
_entity.id
_entity.type
_entity.pdbx_description
1 polymer ?
#
loop_
_entity_poly.entity_id
_entity_poly.type
_entity_poly.pdbx_seq_one_letter_code
_entity_poly.pdbx_strand_id
1 'polypeptide(L)'
;SDVYKRQEQMKAHTLINRAYCIDNPKKYKGYSRKCWGLTASDNHLGYSAHCPQNDLGVITPTAAISSIPYTPEHSLEAMRYFYEELGDRLWGEYGFKDSFNLTENWFAPSYLAIDQGPIVVMIENYRTGLIWKLFMSHPDVQRGLKRLGFSSESK
;
A
#
# COMPACT_ATOMS: atom_id res chain seq x y z
N SER A 1 -0.69 -12.40 21.28
CA SER A 1 -1.77 -13.08 20.55
C SER A 1 -1.45 -13.16 19.06
N ASP A 2 -2.08 -14.08 18.31
CA ASP A 2 -1.80 -14.27 16.89
C ASP A 2 -2.16 -13.04 16.04
N VAL A 3 -3.13 -12.25 16.46
CA VAL A 3 -3.52 -10.99 15.80
C VAL A 3 -2.39 -9.97 15.90
N TYR A 4 -1.77 -9.82 17.06
CA TYR A 4 -0.62 -8.93 17.25
C TYR A 4 0.58 -9.36 16.39
N LYS A 5 0.88 -10.65 16.35
CA LYS A 5 1.96 -11.19 15.50
C LYS A 5 1.71 -10.90 14.01
N ARG A 6 0.44 -10.97 13.56
CA ARG A 6 0.09 -10.64 12.16
C ARG A 6 0.27 -9.16 11.85
N GLN A 7 -0.11 -8.26 12.75
CA GLN A 7 0.13 -6.83 12.58
C GLN A 7 1.63 -6.51 12.50
N GLU A 8 2.45 -7.10 13.35
CA GLU A 8 3.90 -6.96 13.28
C GLU A 8 4.48 -7.50 11.97
N GLN A 9 3.96 -8.61 11.46
CA GLN A 9 4.36 -9.14 10.16
C GLN A 9 3.97 -8.23 9.01
N MET A 10 2.76 -7.64 9.03
CA MET A 10 2.34 -6.67 8.01
C MET A 10 3.23 -5.43 8.02
N LYS A 11 3.55 -4.92 9.20
CA LYS A 11 4.50 -3.82 9.37
C LYS A 11 5.89 -4.18 8.84
N ALA A 12 6.41 -5.35 9.20
CA ALA A 12 7.70 -5.81 8.73
C ALA A 12 7.73 -5.96 7.21
N HIS A 13 6.69 -6.53 6.61
CA HIS A 13 6.56 -6.65 5.16
C HIS A 13 6.57 -5.29 4.46
N THR A 14 5.84 -4.32 4.99
CA THR A 14 5.83 -2.94 4.47
C THR A 14 7.21 -2.30 4.55
N LEU A 15 7.92 -2.47 5.67
CA LEU A 15 9.27 -1.93 5.86
C LEU A 15 10.30 -2.59 4.93
N ILE A 16 10.17 -3.88 4.63
CA ILE A 16 11.01 -4.59 3.64
C ILE A 16 10.79 -4.00 2.24
N ASN A 17 9.54 -3.80 1.84
CA ASN A 17 9.20 -3.18 0.55
C ASN A 17 9.84 -1.79 0.42
N ARG A 18 9.68 -0.96 1.46
CA ARG A 18 10.28 0.38 1.49
C ARG A 18 11.80 0.34 1.48
N ALA A 19 12.42 -0.54 2.28
CA ALA A 19 13.87 -0.68 2.35
C ALA A 19 14.48 -1.06 0.99
N TYR A 20 13.82 -1.97 0.26
CA TYR A 20 14.23 -2.33 -1.09
C TYR A 20 14.24 -1.12 -2.04
N CYS A 21 13.21 -0.28 -2.00
CA CYS A 21 13.16 0.93 -2.82
C CYS A 21 14.23 1.96 -2.41
N ILE A 22 14.57 2.04 -1.12
CA ILE A 22 15.66 2.91 -0.63
C ILE A 22 17.02 2.41 -1.12
N ASP A 23 17.27 1.10 -1.01
CA ASP A 23 18.50 0.46 -1.46
C ASP A 23 18.65 0.56 -2.99
N ASN A 24 17.53 0.48 -3.70
CA ASN A 24 17.44 0.67 -5.15
C ASN A 24 18.53 -0.06 -5.93
N PRO A 25 18.65 -1.39 -5.82
CA PRO A 25 19.76 -2.13 -6.39
C PRO A 25 19.83 -2.06 -7.92
N LYS A 26 18.69 -1.78 -8.57
CA LYS A 26 18.58 -1.62 -10.03
C LYS A 26 18.71 -0.18 -10.49
N LYS A 27 18.88 0.78 -9.58
CA LYS A 27 19.11 2.21 -9.84
C LYS A 27 17.97 2.88 -10.63
N TYR A 28 16.74 2.51 -10.37
CA TYR A 28 15.58 3.15 -10.97
C TYR A 28 15.44 4.60 -10.49
N LYS A 29 15.10 5.48 -11.42
CA LYS A 29 14.88 6.90 -11.12
C LYS A 29 13.70 7.07 -10.15
N GLY A 30 13.90 7.88 -9.13
CA GLY A 30 12.86 8.24 -8.16
C GLY A 30 12.80 7.35 -6.93
N TYR A 31 13.17 6.09 -7.00
CA TYR A 31 13.17 5.19 -5.85
C TYR A 31 13.94 5.81 -4.67
N SER A 32 13.27 5.92 -3.53
CA SER A 32 13.83 6.63 -2.36
C SER A 32 12.99 6.39 -1.10
N ARG A 33 13.36 7.03 0.00
CA ARG A 33 12.58 7.06 1.24
C ARG A 33 11.15 7.55 1.06
N LYS A 34 10.92 8.47 0.10
CA LYS A 34 9.62 9.08 -0.19
C LYS A 34 8.89 8.41 -1.35
N CYS A 35 9.61 7.71 -2.23
CA CYS A 35 9.06 7.11 -3.44
C CYS A 35 9.30 5.62 -3.41
N TRP A 36 8.31 4.89 -2.92
CA TRP A 36 8.34 3.44 -2.73
C TRP A 36 6.94 2.85 -2.83
N GLY A 37 6.87 1.54 -3.03
CA GLY A 37 5.62 0.81 -3.06
C GLY A 37 5.54 -0.12 -4.25
N LEU A 38 5.95 -1.39 -4.06
CA LEU A 38 5.84 -2.44 -5.05
C LEU A 38 4.62 -3.31 -4.75
N THR A 39 3.76 -3.48 -5.74
CA THR A 39 2.65 -4.43 -5.72
C THR A 39 2.20 -4.71 -7.16
N ALA A 40 1.20 -5.57 -7.34
CA ALA A 40 0.60 -5.80 -8.64
C ALA A 40 -0.09 -4.52 -9.16
N SER A 41 0.20 -4.12 -10.37
CA SER A 41 -0.34 -2.91 -11.00
C SER A 41 -0.09 -2.86 -12.49
N ASP A 42 -0.65 -1.87 -13.17
CA ASP A 42 -0.28 -1.53 -14.52
C ASP A 42 1.18 -1.10 -14.62
N ASN A 43 1.79 -1.31 -15.77
CA ASN A 43 3.12 -0.83 -16.10
C ASN A 43 3.21 -0.48 -17.59
N HIS A 44 4.32 0.11 -18.00
CA HIS A 44 4.56 0.54 -19.39
C HIS A 44 4.59 -0.60 -20.42
N LEU A 45 4.59 -1.85 -19.97
CA LEU A 45 4.55 -3.07 -20.80
C LEU A 45 3.24 -3.85 -20.66
N GLY A 46 2.32 -3.42 -19.78
CA GLY A 46 1.05 -4.09 -19.49
C GLY A 46 0.73 -4.13 -18.01
N TYR A 47 0.54 -5.31 -17.42
CA TYR A 47 0.24 -5.53 -16.00
C TYR A 47 1.11 -6.65 -15.44
N SER A 48 1.65 -6.46 -14.25
CA SER A 48 2.38 -7.52 -13.54
C SER A 48 2.47 -7.31 -12.02
N ALA A 49 2.81 -8.37 -11.30
CA ALA A 49 3.11 -8.30 -9.88
C ALA A 49 4.54 -7.79 -9.69
N HIS A 50 4.68 -6.54 -9.22
CA HIS A 50 5.99 -5.94 -8.94
C HIS A 50 6.48 -6.33 -7.56
N CYS A 51 7.69 -6.86 -7.50
CA CYS A 51 8.39 -7.25 -6.28
C CYS A 51 9.91 -7.20 -6.55
N PRO A 52 10.78 -7.37 -5.55
CA PRO A 52 12.23 -7.33 -5.76
C PRO A 52 12.73 -8.25 -6.88
N GLN A 53 12.11 -9.43 -7.05
CA GLN A 53 12.45 -10.40 -8.09
C GLN A 53 11.92 -10.02 -9.47
N ASN A 54 10.83 -9.23 -9.52
CA ASN A 54 10.17 -8.79 -10.75
C ASN A 54 9.96 -7.26 -10.72
N ASP A 55 11.04 -6.52 -10.53
CA ASP A 55 11.01 -5.08 -10.47
C ASP A 55 11.33 -4.48 -11.83
N LEU A 56 10.39 -3.69 -12.35
CA LEU A 56 10.47 -2.94 -13.61
C LEU A 56 10.63 -1.43 -13.40
N GLY A 57 10.91 -0.97 -12.19
CA GLY A 57 10.98 0.47 -11.87
C GLY A 57 9.62 1.13 -11.66
N VAL A 58 8.58 0.34 -11.38
CA VAL A 58 7.21 0.79 -11.22
C VAL A 58 6.87 0.97 -9.75
N ILE A 59 6.35 2.13 -9.39
CA ILE A 59 5.79 2.44 -8.07
C ILE A 59 4.27 2.54 -8.19
N THR A 60 3.60 1.90 -7.23
CA THR A 60 2.14 1.85 -7.13
C THR A 60 1.72 2.55 -5.84
N PRO A 61 1.04 3.71 -5.90
CA PRO A 61 0.68 4.49 -4.72
C PRO A 61 -0.03 3.69 -3.62
N THR A 62 -0.92 2.75 -3.98
CA THR A 62 -1.66 1.94 -3.01
C THR A 62 -0.73 1.14 -2.08
N ALA A 63 0.40 0.63 -2.57
CA ALA A 63 1.31 -0.16 -1.73
C ALA A 63 1.87 0.65 -0.55
N ALA A 64 2.18 1.92 -0.78
CA ALA A 64 2.67 2.82 0.27
C ALA A 64 1.52 3.38 1.12
N ILE A 65 0.46 3.90 0.47
CA ILE A 65 -0.61 4.64 1.16
C ILE A 65 -1.53 3.69 1.94
N SER A 66 -1.90 2.53 1.37
CA SER A 66 -2.75 1.56 2.06
C SER A 66 -2.05 0.90 3.26
N SER A 67 -0.74 1.06 3.39
CA SER A 67 0.03 0.62 4.56
C SER A 67 -0.02 1.60 5.74
N ILE A 68 -0.75 2.73 5.62
CA ILE A 68 -0.80 3.79 6.62
C ILE A 68 -1.12 3.33 8.06
N PRO A 69 -1.97 2.32 8.32
CA PRO A 69 -2.20 1.86 9.69
C PRO A 69 -0.98 1.19 10.33
N TYR A 70 -0.05 0.70 9.52
CA TYR A 70 1.15 -0.03 9.98
C TYR A 70 2.40 0.83 9.99
N THR A 71 2.50 1.79 9.07
CA THR A 71 3.67 2.65 8.89
C THR A 71 3.25 4.11 8.62
N PRO A 72 2.51 4.76 9.54
CA PRO A 72 1.86 6.05 9.26
C PRO A 72 2.83 7.14 8.78
N GLU A 73 3.98 7.28 9.43
CA GLU A 73 4.97 8.30 9.07
C GLU A 73 5.50 8.11 7.64
N HIS A 74 5.87 6.88 7.30
CA HIS A 74 6.41 6.56 5.98
C HIS A 74 5.34 6.63 4.88
N SER A 75 4.12 6.20 5.19
CA SER A 75 2.99 6.27 4.26
C SER A 75 2.56 7.70 3.97
N LEU A 76 2.52 8.56 5.00
CA LEU A 76 2.23 9.99 4.85
C LEU A 76 3.34 10.74 4.09
N GLU A 77 4.61 10.41 4.34
CA GLU A 77 5.74 10.97 3.59
C GLU A 77 5.64 10.62 2.10
N ALA A 78 5.32 9.37 1.78
CA ALA A 78 5.12 8.93 0.39
C ALA A 78 3.90 9.58 -0.25
N MET A 79 2.77 9.64 0.44
CA MET A 79 1.54 10.27 -0.06
C MET A 79 1.75 11.75 -0.39
N ARG A 80 2.45 12.50 0.48
CA ARG A 80 2.81 13.89 0.21
C ARG A 80 3.68 14.02 -1.03
N TYR A 81 4.71 13.21 -1.15
CA TYR A 81 5.58 13.22 -2.32
C TYR A 81 4.80 12.94 -3.61
N PHE A 82 3.93 11.94 -3.60
CA PHE A 82 3.10 11.59 -4.75
C PHE A 82 2.15 12.72 -5.15
N TYR A 83 1.59 13.43 -4.17
CA TYR A 83 0.66 14.53 -4.42
C TYR A 83 1.37 15.85 -4.78
N GLU A 84 2.38 16.26 -4.01
CA GLU A 84 3.03 17.56 -4.14
C GLU A 84 4.03 17.59 -5.30
N GLU A 85 4.78 16.50 -5.52
CA GLU A 85 5.86 16.48 -6.53
C GLU A 85 5.43 15.84 -7.85
N LEU A 86 4.48 14.91 -7.82
CA LEU A 86 4.05 14.15 -9.00
C LEU A 86 2.57 14.37 -9.34
N GLY A 87 1.85 15.15 -8.56
CA GLY A 87 0.40 15.31 -8.65
C GLY A 87 -0.09 15.78 -10.01
N ASP A 88 0.63 16.65 -10.71
CA ASP A 88 0.28 17.12 -12.05
C ASP A 88 0.04 15.98 -13.05
N ARG A 89 0.69 14.84 -12.84
CA ARG A 89 0.59 13.66 -13.72
C ARG A 89 -0.06 12.44 -13.03
N LEU A 90 0.12 12.32 -11.72
CA LEU A 90 -0.29 11.15 -10.96
C LEU A 90 -1.68 11.29 -10.31
N TRP A 91 -2.12 12.53 -10.03
CA TRP A 91 -3.43 12.80 -9.44
C TRP A 91 -4.45 13.17 -10.52
N GLY A 92 -5.67 12.65 -10.42
CA GLY A 92 -6.73 12.92 -11.38
C GLY A 92 -8.11 12.80 -10.77
N GLU A 93 -9.12 12.57 -11.60
CA GLU A 93 -10.54 12.62 -11.22
C GLU A 93 -10.91 11.69 -10.04
N TYR A 94 -10.29 10.51 -9.99
CA TYR A 94 -10.57 9.50 -8.94
C TYR A 94 -9.41 9.34 -7.94
N GLY A 95 -8.57 10.35 -7.78
CA GLY A 95 -7.42 10.31 -6.89
C GLY A 95 -6.12 9.91 -7.60
N PHE A 96 -5.26 9.15 -6.92
CA PHE A 96 -4.02 8.69 -7.53
C PHE A 96 -4.30 7.69 -8.65
N LYS A 97 -3.65 7.88 -9.80
CA LYS A 97 -3.61 6.87 -10.86
C LYS A 97 -2.90 5.61 -10.37
N ASP A 98 -3.12 4.52 -11.06
CA ASP A 98 -2.72 3.18 -10.62
C ASP A 98 -1.22 3.07 -10.28
N SER A 99 -0.37 3.53 -11.16
CA SER A 99 1.07 3.39 -11.01
C SER A 99 1.86 4.37 -11.87
N PHE A 100 3.17 4.42 -11.67
CA PHE A 100 4.08 5.23 -12.49
C PHE A 100 5.49 4.64 -12.53
N ASN A 101 6.26 5.04 -13.56
CA ASN A 101 7.67 4.71 -13.73
C ASN A 101 8.45 5.96 -14.16
N LEU A 102 9.26 6.51 -13.25
CA LEU A 102 10.03 7.73 -13.54
C LEU A 102 11.22 7.48 -14.45
N THR A 103 11.72 6.25 -14.52
CA THR A 103 12.81 5.87 -15.45
C THR A 103 12.31 5.91 -16.88
N GLU A 104 11.11 5.37 -17.11
CA GLU A 104 10.46 5.35 -18.43
C GLU A 104 9.64 6.63 -18.71
N ASN A 105 9.62 7.57 -17.75
CA ASN A 105 8.78 8.78 -17.81
C ASN A 105 7.29 8.47 -18.09
N TRP A 106 6.80 7.36 -17.54
CA TRP A 106 5.47 6.81 -17.77
C TRP A 106 4.57 6.95 -16.53
N PHE A 107 3.30 7.25 -16.75
CA PHE A 107 2.24 7.28 -15.74
C PHE A 107 1.02 6.55 -16.27
N ALA A 108 0.45 5.65 -15.49
CA ALA A 108 -0.75 4.94 -15.87
C ALA A 108 -1.90 5.91 -16.19
N PRO A 109 -2.65 5.69 -17.26
CA PRO A 109 -3.88 6.44 -17.50
C PRO A 109 -5.05 5.92 -16.67
N SER A 110 -4.92 4.75 -16.07
CA SER A 110 -5.96 3.96 -15.42
C SER A 110 -6.09 4.22 -13.92
N TYR A 111 -7.26 3.83 -13.41
CA TYR A 111 -7.58 3.71 -12.00
C TYR A 111 -8.14 2.31 -11.77
N LEU A 112 -7.43 1.47 -11.03
CA LEU A 112 -7.89 0.13 -10.72
C LEU A 112 -8.63 0.11 -9.38
N ALA A 113 -9.87 -0.38 -9.37
CA ALA A 113 -10.69 -0.37 -8.16
C ALA A 113 -10.07 -1.18 -7.01
N ILE A 114 -9.37 -2.26 -7.34
CA ILE A 114 -8.66 -3.08 -6.36
C ILE A 114 -7.51 -2.33 -5.68
N ASP A 115 -6.95 -1.30 -6.31
CA ASP A 115 -5.89 -0.47 -5.77
C ASP A 115 -6.42 0.80 -5.10
N GLN A 116 -7.47 1.39 -5.65
CA GLN A 116 -8.13 2.59 -5.08
C GLN A 116 -8.88 2.28 -3.78
N GLY A 117 -9.61 1.16 -3.74
CA GLY A 117 -10.39 0.75 -2.58
C GLY A 117 -9.57 0.66 -1.29
N PRO A 118 -8.42 -0.05 -1.27
CA PRO A 118 -7.56 -0.13 -0.11
C PRO A 118 -7.03 1.23 0.38
N ILE A 119 -6.74 2.18 -0.51
CA ILE A 119 -6.34 3.54 -0.11
C ILE A 119 -7.41 4.16 0.78
N VAL A 120 -8.66 4.21 0.31
CA VAL A 120 -9.78 4.81 1.05
C VAL A 120 -10.05 4.07 2.37
N VAL A 121 -10.17 2.73 2.28
CA VAL A 121 -10.48 1.86 3.43
C VAL A 121 -9.41 1.97 4.52
N MET A 122 -8.12 1.96 4.14
CA MET A 122 -7.04 1.97 5.12
C MET A 122 -6.76 3.35 5.70
N ILE A 123 -7.00 4.43 4.95
CA ILE A 123 -6.99 5.78 5.50
C ILE A 123 -8.11 5.91 6.55
N GLU A 124 -9.33 5.43 6.25
CA GLU A 124 -10.43 5.49 7.21
C GLU A 124 -10.16 4.61 8.45
N ASN A 125 -9.57 3.43 8.27
CA ASN A 125 -9.15 2.60 9.38
C ASN A 125 -8.07 3.27 10.25
N TYR A 126 -7.13 3.96 9.65
CA TYR A 126 -6.13 4.73 10.39
C TYR A 126 -6.76 5.88 11.19
N ARG A 127 -7.74 6.57 10.62
CA ARG A 127 -8.42 7.72 11.25
C ARG A 127 -9.37 7.30 12.38
N THR A 128 -10.18 6.28 12.17
CA THR A 128 -11.31 5.95 13.06
C THR A 128 -11.41 4.47 13.43
N GLY A 129 -10.79 3.58 12.67
CA GLY A 129 -10.96 2.13 12.79
C GLY A 129 -12.33 1.63 12.34
N LEU A 130 -13.11 2.46 11.63
CA LEU A 130 -14.51 2.17 11.31
C LEU A 130 -14.71 0.83 10.60
N ILE A 131 -14.00 0.60 9.51
CA ILE A 131 -14.19 -0.60 8.69
C ILE A 131 -13.80 -1.86 9.49
N TRP A 132 -12.68 -1.80 10.23
CA TRP A 132 -12.28 -2.91 11.10
C TRP A 132 -13.29 -3.18 12.20
N LYS A 133 -13.84 -2.14 12.85
CA LYS A 133 -14.88 -2.29 13.89
C LYS A 133 -16.15 -2.93 13.33
N LEU A 134 -16.61 -2.46 12.17
CA LEU A 134 -17.79 -3.01 11.50
C LEU A 134 -17.58 -4.47 11.11
N PHE A 135 -16.47 -4.78 10.46
CA PHE A 135 -16.14 -6.15 10.07
C PHE A 135 -16.04 -7.08 11.28
N MET A 136 -15.29 -6.66 12.30
CA MET A 136 -15.08 -7.45 13.51
C MET A 136 -16.34 -7.62 14.37
N SER A 137 -17.32 -6.74 14.25
CA SER A 137 -18.59 -6.86 14.98
C SER A 137 -19.56 -7.89 14.37
N HIS A 138 -19.31 -8.32 13.14
CA HIS A 138 -20.22 -9.25 12.45
C HIS A 138 -20.22 -10.63 13.12
N PRO A 139 -21.40 -11.25 13.42
CA PRO A 139 -21.49 -12.53 14.12
C PRO A 139 -20.76 -13.68 13.41
N ASP A 140 -20.78 -13.69 12.07
CA ASP A 140 -20.10 -14.73 11.30
C ASP A 140 -18.58 -14.62 11.40
N VAL A 141 -18.05 -13.40 11.41
CA VAL A 141 -16.61 -13.15 11.63
C VAL A 141 -16.21 -13.65 13.02
N GLN A 142 -16.97 -13.31 14.04
CA GLN A 142 -16.73 -13.75 15.42
C GLN A 142 -16.76 -15.29 15.54
N ARG A 143 -17.74 -15.95 14.91
CA ARG A 143 -17.79 -17.41 14.88
C ARG A 143 -16.62 -18.03 14.15
N GLY A 144 -16.21 -17.44 13.01
CA GLY A 144 -15.05 -17.89 12.25
C GLY A 144 -13.75 -17.78 13.05
N LEU A 145 -13.51 -16.65 13.68
CA LEU A 145 -12.33 -16.43 14.52
C LEU A 145 -12.26 -17.41 15.68
N LYS A 146 -13.40 -17.64 16.37
CA LYS A 146 -13.47 -18.63 17.45
C LYS A 146 -13.14 -20.04 16.97
N ARG A 147 -13.68 -20.47 15.83
CA ARG A 147 -13.40 -21.78 15.24
C ARG A 147 -11.93 -21.94 14.85
N LEU A 148 -11.27 -20.88 14.44
CA LEU A 148 -9.86 -20.86 14.10
C LEU A 148 -8.93 -20.69 15.30
N GLY A 149 -9.48 -20.61 16.52
CA GLY A 149 -8.69 -20.47 17.75
C GLY A 149 -8.09 -19.08 17.97
N PHE A 150 -8.58 -18.06 17.25
CA PHE A 150 -8.17 -16.68 17.52
C PHE A 150 -8.83 -16.20 18.81
N SER A 151 -8.03 -15.75 19.78
CA SER A 151 -8.52 -15.06 20.96
C SER A 151 -8.47 -13.55 20.75
N SER A 152 -9.58 -12.87 20.97
CA SER A 152 -9.61 -11.43 21.16
C SER A 152 -9.23 -11.12 22.62
N GLU A 153 -7.96 -11.20 22.97
CA GLU A 153 -7.52 -10.58 24.21
C GLU A 153 -7.44 -9.07 23.95
N SER A 154 -8.49 -8.38 24.33
CA SER A 154 -8.47 -6.95 24.60
C SER A 154 -7.53 -6.71 25.80
N LYS A 155 -6.38 -6.08 25.53
CA LYS A 155 -5.70 -5.28 26.54
C LYS A 155 -5.99 -3.81 26.27
#